data_ac3c1e8f4cfe5e7a469f5d7ab24122c1
#
_entry.id   ac3c1e8f4cfe5e7a469f5d7ab24122c1
#
_cell.length_a   1.000
_cell.length_b   1.000
_cell.length_c   1.000
_cell.angle_alpha   90.00
_cell.angle_beta   90.00
_cell.angle_gamma   90.00
#
_symmetry.space_group_name_H-M   'P 1'
#
loop_
_entity.id
_entity.type
_entity.pdbx_description
1 polymer ?
#
loop_
_entity_poly.entity_id
_entity_poly.type
_entity_poly.pdbx_seq_one_letter_code
_entity_poly.pdbx_strand_id
1 'polypeptide(L)'
;MAAFRPLLMSIFRWKKVSWSDCSGRQAAATVGQCELMFMYDKLFGEYGHTVGQLLITRGDIENDCRKTNLVNTFEKLFAYGAIPIVNENDSVAVEEIVFGDNDSLSAIVARLVHADALIILSDIDGLYDSDPHKDADARLIPVVDEIDG
;
A
#
# COMPACT_ATOMS: atom_id res chain seq x y z
N MET A 1 -11.23 -3.44 -5.00
CA MET A 1 -11.92 -4.17 -3.92
C MET A 1 -13.02 -5.15 -4.38
N ALA A 2 -13.69 -4.98 -5.51
CA ALA A 2 -14.78 -5.85 -5.96
C ALA A 2 -14.35 -7.23 -6.53
N ALA A 3 -13.12 -7.37 -7.02
CA ALA A 3 -12.65 -8.62 -7.67
C ALA A 3 -12.17 -9.71 -6.70
N PHE A 4 -11.90 -9.39 -5.44
CA PHE A 4 -11.39 -10.34 -4.45
C PHE A 4 -12.47 -11.16 -3.73
N ARG A 5 -13.74 -10.73 -3.77
CA ARG A 5 -14.84 -11.39 -3.07
C ARG A 5 -15.10 -12.86 -3.47
N PRO A 6 -15.02 -13.26 -4.75
CA PRO A 6 -15.33 -14.64 -5.12
C PRO A 6 -14.28 -15.66 -4.71
N LEU A 7 -12.99 -15.28 -4.71
CA LEU A 7 -11.89 -16.21 -4.41
C LEU A 7 -11.81 -16.52 -2.90
N LEU A 8 -11.94 -15.50 -2.06
CA LEU A 8 -11.99 -15.65 -0.61
C LEU A 8 -13.15 -16.54 -0.14
N MET A 9 -14.31 -16.48 -0.83
CA MET A 9 -15.47 -17.32 -0.50
C MET A 9 -15.31 -18.79 -0.87
N SER A 10 -14.40 -19.15 -1.80
CA SER A 10 -14.22 -20.53 -2.26
C SER A 10 -13.23 -21.33 -1.40
N ILE A 11 -12.22 -20.67 -0.81
CA ILE A 11 -11.15 -21.34 -0.05
C ILE A 11 -11.55 -21.53 1.41
N PHE A 12 -12.28 -20.58 2.00
CA PHE A 12 -12.78 -20.68 3.35
C PHE A 12 -14.31 -20.69 3.35
N ARG A 13 -14.88 -21.70 3.98
CA ARG A 13 -16.32 -21.79 4.30
C ARG A 13 -16.66 -20.76 5.39
N TRP A 14 -16.46 -19.47 5.06
CA TRP A 14 -16.80 -18.37 5.96
C TRP A 14 -18.31 -18.33 6.15
N LYS A 15 -18.77 -18.75 7.32
CA LYS A 15 -20.12 -18.39 7.80
C LYS A 15 -20.21 -16.86 7.67
N LYS A 16 -21.41 -16.35 7.33
CA LYS A 16 -21.72 -14.91 7.27
C LYS A 16 -21.00 -14.14 8.38
N VAL A 17 -19.79 -13.65 8.11
CA VAL A 17 -19.08 -12.74 9.00
C VAL A 17 -19.54 -11.36 8.60
N SER A 18 -20.03 -10.61 9.56
CA SER A 18 -20.30 -9.19 9.38
C SER A 18 -18.94 -8.48 9.25
N TRP A 19 -18.66 -7.91 8.10
CA TRP A 19 -17.44 -7.11 7.84
C TRP A 19 -17.63 -5.66 8.28
N SER A 20 -18.66 -5.37 9.05
CA SER A 20 -19.06 -4.01 9.40
C SER A 20 -18.33 -3.45 10.62
N ASP A 21 -17.71 -4.30 11.42
CA ASP A 21 -16.92 -3.89 12.56
C ASP A 21 -15.40 -3.85 12.24
N CYS A 22 -14.65 -3.14 13.07
CA CYS A 22 -13.20 -2.98 12.92
C CYS A 22 -12.48 -4.34 12.89
N SER A 23 -12.83 -5.24 13.82
CA SER A 23 -12.21 -6.57 13.92
C SER A 23 -12.46 -7.43 12.68
N GLY A 24 -13.64 -7.33 12.08
CA GLY A 24 -13.96 -8.03 10.84
C GLY A 24 -13.12 -7.53 9.67
N ARG A 25 -12.92 -6.22 9.55
CA ARG A 25 -12.06 -5.61 8.53
C ARG A 25 -10.60 -6.01 8.71
N GLN A 26 -10.07 -5.98 9.93
CA GLN A 26 -8.71 -6.40 10.26
C GLN A 26 -8.47 -7.88 9.91
N ALA A 27 -9.43 -8.76 10.26
CA ALA A 27 -9.34 -10.18 9.91
C ALA A 27 -9.38 -10.39 8.39
N ALA A 28 -10.22 -9.65 7.67
CA ALA A 28 -10.28 -9.71 6.21
C ALA A 28 -8.99 -9.25 5.55
N ALA A 29 -8.41 -8.15 6.02
CA ALA A 29 -7.13 -7.64 5.55
C ALA A 29 -6.01 -8.68 5.76
N THR A 30 -5.98 -9.34 6.93
CA THR A 30 -4.99 -10.38 7.23
C THR A 30 -5.05 -11.53 6.23
N VAL A 31 -6.26 -12.01 5.87
CA VAL A 31 -6.42 -13.08 4.87
C VAL A 31 -6.11 -12.58 3.46
N GLY A 32 -6.59 -11.39 3.12
CA GLY A 32 -6.33 -10.77 1.81
C GLY A 32 -4.84 -10.51 1.56
N GLN A 33 -4.09 -10.18 2.60
CA GLN A 33 -2.66 -9.94 2.51
C GLN A 33 -1.87 -11.21 2.11
N CYS A 34 -2.28 -12.39 2.59
CA CYS A 34 -1.66 -13.64 2.17
C CYS A 34 -1.84 -13.89 0.67
N GLU A 35 -3.04 -13.67 0.15
CA GLU A 35 -3.36 -13.86 -1.26
C GLU A 35 -2.62 -12.82 -2.13
N LEU A 36 -2.58 -11.57 -1.68
CA LEU A 36 -1.85 -10.51 -2.35
C LEU A 36 -0.36 -10.87 -2.50
N MET A 37 0.28 -11.31 -1.42
CA MET A 37 1.70 -11.69 -1.46
C MET A 37 1.95 -12.91 -2.35
N PHE A 38 1.04 -13.89 -2.35
CA PHE A 38 1.13 -15.03 -3.27
C PHE A 38 1.09 -14.58 -4.74
N MET A 39 0.24 -13.61 -5.08
CA MET A 39 0.17 -13.06 -6.44
C MET A 39 1.47 -12.34 -6.82
N TYR A 40 2.02 -11.51 -5.94
CA TYR A 40 3.29 -10.82 -6.19
C TYR A 40 4.44 -11.81 -6.33
N ASP A 41 4.56 -12.78 -5.40
CA ASP A 41 5.62 -13.81 -5.46
C ASP A 41 5.56 -14.59 -6.77
N LYS A 42 4.36 -15.01 -7.19
CA LYS A 42 4.17 -15.72 -8.45
C LYS A 42 4.57 -14.87 -9.66
N LEU A 43 4.07 -13.62 -9.75
CA LEU A 43 4.29 -12.76 -10.92
C LEU A 43 5.75 -12.32 -11.04
N PHE A 44 6.37 -11.89 -9.95
CA PHE A 44 7.78 -11.49 -9.96
C PHE A 44 8.72 -12.71 -10.08
N GLY A 45 8.32 -13.85 -9.53
CA GLY A 45 9.06 -15.09 -9.65
C GLY A 45 9.21 -15.58 -11.10
N GLU A 46 8.23 -15.31 -11.98
CA GLU A 46 8.32 -15.58 -13.43
C GLU A 46 9.49 -14.82 -14.10
N TYR A 47 9.89 -13.69 -13.52
CA TYR A 47 11.02 -12.88 -13.97
C TYR A 47 12.30 -13.10 -13.14
N GLY A 48 12.29 -14.08 -12.23
CA GLY A 48 13.44 -14.42 -11.39
C GLY A 48 13.69 -13.44 -10.24
N HIS A 49 12.69 -12.64 -9.86
CA HIS A 49 12.78 -11.71 -8.75
C HIS A 49 12.16 -12.29 -7.48
N THR A 50 12.83 -12.07 -6.36
CA THR A 50 12.31 -12.39 -5.02
C THR A 50 11.59 -11.18 -4.46
N VAL A 51 10.44 -11.38 -3.83
CA VAL A 51 9.70 -10.32 -3.15
C VAL A 51 9.81 -10.46 -1.63
N GLY A 52 9.78 -9.34 -0.91
CA GLY A 52 9.75 -9.31 0.55
C GLY A 52 8.60 -8.46 1.05
N GLN A 53 7.80 -8.98 1.98
CA GLN A 53 6.67 -8.23 2.56
C GLN A 53 7.14 -7.28 3.66
N LEU A 54 6.64 -6.04 3.62
CA LEU A 54 6.74 -5.06 4.69
C LEU A 54 5.36 -4.51 5.03
N LEU A 55 4.90 -4.73 6.25
CA LEU A 55 3.67 -4.15 6.77
C LEU A 55 4.02 -3.05 7.76
N ILE A 56 3.58 -1.83 7.48
CA ILE A 56 4.00 -0.62 8.19
C ILE A 56 2.77 0.05 8.81
N THR A 57 2.95 0.54 10.02
CA THR A 57 1.98 1.44 10.66
C THR A 57 2.54 2.86 10.71
N ARG A 58 1.67 3.84 10.89
CA ARG A 58 2.08 5.23 11.09
C ARG A 58 3.02 5.37 12.31
N GLY A 59 2.76 4.62 13.38
CA GLY A 59 3.62 4.60 14.56
C GLY A 59 5.04 4.08 14.30
N ASP A 60 5.25 3.28 13.24
CA ASP A 60 6.59 2.82 12.85
C ASP A 60 7.40 3.94 12.17
N ILE A 61 6.72 4.90 11.55
CA ILE A 61 7.34 6.07 10.94
C ILE A 61 7.62 7.18 11.95
N GLU A 62 6.72 7.34 12.94
CA GLU A 62 6.82 8.40 13.95
C GLU A 62 7.82 8.06 15.06
N ASN A 63 8.12 6.78 15.29
CA ASN A 63 9.09 6.33 16.28
C ASN A 63 10.48 6.20 15.66
N ASP A 64 11.45 6.98 16.11
CA ASP A 64 12.81 7.02 15.53
C ASP A 64 13.51 5.67 15.52
N CYS A 65 13.37 4.86 16.56
CA CYS A 65 13.99 3.53 16.64
C CYS A 65 13.38 2.57 15.62
N ARG A 66 12.03 2.53 15.52
CA ARG A 66 11.33 1.69 14.56
C ARG A 66 11.58 2.14 13.12
N LYS A 67 11.59 3.44 12.90
CA LYS A 67 11.92 4.05 11.60
C LYS A 67 13.32 3.66 11.15
N THR A 68 14.31 3.72 12.04
CA THR A 68 15.68 3.30 11.74
C THR A 68 15.74 1.82 11.39
N ASN A 69 15.06 0.95 12.14
CA ASN A 69 14.98 -0.48 11.82
C ASN A 69 14.32 -0.75 10.48
N LEU A 70 13.27 0.01 10.15
CA LEU A 70 12.57 -0.09 8.87
C LEU A 70 13.49 0.29 7.70
N VAL A 71 14.22 1.41 7.81
CA VAL A 71 15.21 1.82 6.79
C VAL A 71 16.28 0.75 6.60
N ASN A 72 16.85 0.24 7.70
CA ASN A 72 17.84 -0.83 7.62
C ASN A 72 17.29 -2.09 6.95
N THR A 73 16.01 -2.39 7.15
CA THR A 73 15.36 -3.52 6.49
C THR A 73 15.23 -3.30 4.98
N PHE A 74 14.81 -2.11 4.55
CA PHE A 74 14.80 -1.76 3.13
C PHE A 74 16.18 -1.89 2.48
N GLU A 75 17.20 -1.32 3.11
CA GLU A 75 18.58 -1.41 2.61
C GLU A 75 19.05 -2.86 2.46
N LYS A 76 18.71 -3.74 3.41
CA LYS A 76 19.07 -5.16 3.32
C LYS A 76 18.30 -5.88 2.22
N LEU A 77 17.02 -5.61 2.04
CA LEU A 77 16.23 -6.17 0.94
C LEU A 77 16.82 -5.76 -0.40
N PHE A 78 17.15 -4.47 -0.59
CA PHE A 78 17.80 -3.99 -1.80
C PHE A 78 19.17 -4.65 -2.02
N ALA A 79 19.99 -4.77 -0.97
CA ALA A 79 21.30 -5.44 -1.06
C ALA A 79 21.18 -6.92 -1.45
N TYR A 80 20.08 -7.59 -1.11
CA TYR A 80 19.79 -8.97 -1.50
C TYR A 80 19.12 -9.08 -2.87
N GLY A 81 18.81 -7.96 -3.53
CA GLY A 81 18.07 -7.94 -4.80
C GLY A 81 16.60 -8.31 -4.67
N ALA A 82 16.05 -8.23 -3.46
CA ALA A 82 14.62 -8.48 -3.21
C ALA A 82 13.82 -7.19 -3.43
N ILE A 83 12.62 -7.34 -3.98
CA ILE A 83 11.67 -6.24 -4.21
C ILE A 83 10.75 -6.13 -2.98
N PRO A 84 10.81 -5.02 -2.22
CA PRO A 84 9.89 -4.82 -1.10
C PRO A 84 8.46 -4.57 -1.60
N ILE A 85 7.51 -5.36 -1.12
CA ILE A 85 6.08 -5.13 -1.30
C ILE A 85 5.55 -4.55 0.02
N VAL A 86 5.19 -3.28 -0.03
CA VAL A 86 4.80 -2.51 1.15
C VAL A 86 3.29 -2.34 1.20
N ASN A 87 2.71 -2.50 2.37
CA ASN A 87 1.31 -2.20 2.64
C ASN A 87 1.15 -1.71 4.08
N GLU A 88 0.01 -1.13 4.40
CA GLU A 88 -0.33 -0.83 5.78
C GLU A 88 -0.56 -2.13 6.58
N ASN A 89 -0.21 -2.12 7.86
CA ASN A 89 -0.50 -3.22 8.77
C ASN A 89 -1.93 -3.10 9.33
N ASP A 90 -2.90 -3.34 8.47
CA ASP A 90 -4.33 -3.26 8.81
C ASP A 90 -4.73 -4.18 9.96
N SER A 91 -3.94 -5.22 10.26
CA SER A 91 -4.26 -6.15 11.35
C SER A 91 -4.14 -5.53 12.73
N VAL A 92 -3.35 -4.46 12.86
CA VAL A 92 -3.09 -3.76 14.13
C VAL A 92 -3.31 -2.26 14.03
N ALA A 93 -3.61 -1.74 12.83
CA ALA A 93 -3.92 -0.33 12.63
C ALA A 93 -5.24 0.02 13.32
N VAL A 94 -5.25 1.13 14.06
CA VAL A 94 -6.46 1.72 14.64
C VAL A 94 -6.94 2.85 13.75
N GLU A 95 -8.26 3.01 13.61
CA GLU A 95 -8.88 3.97 12.67
C GLU A 95 -8.38 5.41 12.79
N GLU A 96 -7.85 5.77 13.96
CA GLU A 96 -7.34 7.12 14.25
C GLU A 96 -5.90 7.35 13.76
N ILE A 97 -5.20 6.29 13.33
CA ILE A 97 -3.75 6.32 13.04
C ILE A 97 -3.44 5.58 11.73
N VAL A 98 -4.32 5.64 10.76
CA VAL A 98 -4.09 5.08 9.41
C VAL A 98 -3.39 6.10 8.50
N PHE A 99 -2.68 5.64 7.49
CA PHE A 99 -2.09 6.52 6.46
C PHE A 99 -3.14 7.20 5.57
N GLY A 100 -4.37 6.67 5.55
CA GLY A 100 -5.47 7.17 4.74
C GLY A 100 -5.59 6.42 3.42
N ASP A 101 -4.57 6.47 2.59
CA ASP A 101 -4.51 5.76 1.31
C ASP A 101 -3.09 5.28 0.97
N ASN A 102 -2.99 4.41 -0.04
CA ASN A 102 -1.72 3.87 -0.49
C ASN A 102 -0.85 4.90 -1.21
N ASP A 103 -1.43 5.96 -1.74
CA ASP A 103 -0.69 7.03 -2.40
C ASP A 103 0.13 7.81 -1.36
N SER A 104 -0.49 8.16 -0.22
CA SER A 104 0.18 8.76 0.92
C SER A 104 1.28 7.85 1.49
N LEU A 105 1.00 6.56 1.66
CA LEU A 105 1.99 5.58 2.10
C LEU A 105 3.16 5.50 1.12
N SER A 106 2.91 5.47 -0.19
CA SER A 106 3.93 5.40 -1.21
C SER A 106 4.86 6.62 -1.20
N ALA A 107 4.31 7.82 -1.00
CA ALA A 107 5.09 9.05 -0.88
C ALA A 107 6.00 9.04 0.37
N ILE A 108 5.49 8.55 1.50
CA ILE A 108 6.27 8.42 2.74
C ILE A 108 7.42 7.41 2.53
N VAL A 109 7.13 6.26 1.92
CA VAL A 109 8.14 5.23 1.65
C VAL A 109 9.19 5.77 0.68
N ALA A 110 8.81 6.45 -0.40
CA ALA A 110 9.74 7.03 -1.36
C ALA A 110 10.73 8.00 -0.68
N ARG A 111 10.23 8.85 0.22
CA ARG A 111 11.09 9.72 1.05
C ARG A 111 12.00 8.93 1.99
N LEU A 112 11.48 7.88 2.61
CA LEU A 112 12.20 7.08 3.59
C LEU A 112 13.40 6.35 2.98
N VAL A 113 13.24 5.84 1.75
CA VAL A 113 14.29 5.11 1.03
C VAL A 113 15.11 6.01 0.09
N HIS A 114 14.86 7.32 0.08
CA HIS A 114 15.50 8.29 -0.83
C HIS A 114 15.35 7.87 -2.30
N ALA A 115 14.13 7.52 -2.71
CA ALA A 115 13.85 7.11 -4.08
C ALA A 115 14.10 8.24 -5.09
N ASP A 116 14.68 7.91 -6.23
CA ASP A 116 14.92 8.87 -7.32
C ASP A 116 13.64 9.28 -8.04
N ALA A 117 12.60 8.42 -8.00
CA ALA A 117 11.30 8.68 -8.60
C ALA A 117 10.19 7.93 -7.86
N LEU A 118 8.99 8.49 -7.88
CA LEU A 118 7.75 7.84 -7.46
C LEU A 118 6.78 7.81 -8.62
N ILE A 119 6.26 6.63 -8.95
CA ILE A 119 5.25 6.44 -9.99
C ILE A 119 3.97 6.00 -9.28
N ILE A 120 2.92 6.82 -9.37
CA ILE A 120 1.60 6.50 -8.83
C ILE A 120 0.74 5.98 -9.98
N LEU A 121 0.19 4.77 -9.80
CA LEU A 121 -0.78 4.18 -10.72
C LEU A 121 -2.17 4.41 -10.15
N SER A 122 -2.94 5.27 -10.79
CA SER A 122 -4.27 5.69 -10.38
C SER A 122 -5.31 5.34 -11.44
N ASP A 123 -6.58 5.51 -11.10
CA ASP A 123 -7.73 5.36 -12.01
C ASP A 123 -8.08 6.65 -12.77
N ILE A 124 -7.26 7.72 -12.59
CA ILE A 124 -7.34 8.98 -13.33
C ILE A 124 -6.04 9.25 -14.06
N ASP A 125 -6.09 10.09 -15.10
CA ASP A 125 -4.99 10.34 -16.05
C ASP A 125 -3.80 11.12 -15.43
N GLY A 126 -3.98 11.68 -14.25
CA GLY A 126 -2.94 12.45 -13.56
C GLY A 126 -3.50 13.42 -12.52
N LEU A 127 -2.73 14.44 -12.18
CA LEU A 127 -3.13 15.49 -11.25
C LEU A 127 -4.08 16.47 -11.93
N TYR A 128 -5.17 16.82 -11.24
CA TYR A 128 -6.14 17.80 -11.68
C TYR A 128 -6.26 18.95 -10.69
N ASP A 129 -6.75 20.09 -11.13
CA ASP A 129 -7.04 21.26 -10.28
C ASP A 129 -8.31 21.07 -9.42
N SER A 130 -9.18 20.13 -9.81
CA SER A 130 -10.37 19.69 -9.06
C SER A 130 -10.68 18.22 -9.36
N ASP A 131 -11.62 17.61 -8.62
CA ASP A 131 -12.00 16.21 -8.82
C ASP A 131 -12.72 16.02 -10.18
N PRO A 132 -12.10 15.34 -11.18
CA PRO A 132 -12.67 15.20 -12.51
C PRO A 132 -13.97 14.35 -12.56
N HIS A 133 -14.26 13.57 -11.50
CA HIS A 133 -15.50 12.82 -11.38
C HIS A 133 -16.68 13.68 -10.92
N LYS A 134 -16.40 14.82 -10.30
CA LYS A 134 -17.42 15.74 -9.75
C LYS A 134 -17.52 17.04 -10.53
N ASP A 135 -16.44 17.46 -11.15
CA ASP A 135 -16.31 18.70 -11.88
C ASP A 135 -15.93 18.42 -13.34
N ALA A 136 -16.87 18.68 -14.26
CA ALA A 136 -16.64 18.47 -15.69
C ALA A 136 -15.63 19.49 -16.29
N ASP A 137 -15.36 20.59 -15.61
CA ASP A 137 -14.41 21.62 -16.01
C ASP A 137 -13.00 21.42 -15.40
N ALA A 138 -12.80 20.31 -14.65
CA ALA A 138 -11.50 19.94 -14.08
C ALA A 138 -10.42 19.86 -15.16
N ARG A 139 -9.27 20.48 -14.89
CA ARG A 139 -8.16 20.54 -15.84
C ARG A 139 -6.98 19.72 -15.37
N LEU A 140 -6.45 18.92 -16.27
CA LEU A 140 -5.22 18.17 -16.03
C LEU A 140 -4.05 19.14 -15.86
N ILE A 141 -3.26 18.95 -14.81
CA ILE A 141 -2.02 19.66 -14.53
C ILE A 141 -0.86 18.78 -15.00
N PRO A 142 -0.26 19.06 -16.17
CA PRO A 142 0.74 18.16 -16.75
C PRO A 142 2.08 18.19 -16.02
N VAL A 143 2.42 19.30 -15.40
CA VAL A 143 3.68 19.50 -14.67
C VAL A 143 3.45 20.44 -13.49
N VAL A 144 4.03 20.10 -12.35
CA VAL A 144 4.12 20.97 -11.17
C VAL A 144 5.60 21.26 -10.96
N ASP A 145 6.03 22.48 -11.24
CA ASP A 145 7.44 22.87 -11.14
C ASP A 145 7.85 23.18 -9.69
N GLU A 146 6.92 23.71 -8.88
CA GLU A 146 7.16 24.07 -7.49
C GLU A 146 5.96 23.64 -6.64
N ILE A 147 6.23 23.17 -5.44
CA ILE A 147 5.20 22.84 -4.44
C ILE A 147 5.20 23.95 -3.41
N ASP A 148 4.18 24.80 -3.44
CA ASP A 148 3.95 25.81 -2.42
C ASP A 148 3.54 25.12 -1.11
N GLY A 149 4.32 25.38 -0.02
CA GLY A 149 4.14 24.77 1.30
C GLY A 149 3.14 25.51 2.16
#